data_f511e2e90c2cf385f57bdca40827dd71
#
_entry.id   f511e2e90c2cf385f57bdca40827dd71
#
_cell.length_a   1.000
_cell.length_b   1.000
_cell.length_c   1.000
_cell.angle_alpha   90.00
_cell.angle_beta   90.00
_cell.angle_gamma   90.00
#
_symmetry.space_group_name_H-M   'P 1'
#
loop_
_entity.id
_entity.type
_entity.pdbx_description
1 polymer ?
#
loop_
_entity_poly.entity_id
_entity_poly.type
_entity_poly.pdbx_seq_one_letter_code
_entity_poly.pdbx_strand_id
1 'polypeptide(L)'
;MSINKYDEQKFWEEVDILFPDIVKAITSLAKKSYISITNLRNGVTWWSEKAMEYFGMQENYTIRGQEKSKRSIHPDDLEDFRRGFLERVAGKNMDEPWEYRVSDGSTYNRISARAKMLNDKDGKPFVIVIRYNNYGISDEVDATTGLHTEPALDREIREFLDESGQGALLKIGLDQFSHINVMYGAAFSDKILNCAAQELLRLLKGKGYVYRLSGAKFVISFKKVSKAELQQIYNEIVEAFENTEVEGKKIPLKVSAGAIFMEPYMKETNAVRSRLTYALSHSRLEHHGELVIFNDEVCGSDENQFELIGVIHQCATHNF
;
A
#
# COMPACT_ATOMS: atom_id res chain seq x y z
N MET A 1 36.16 20.20 -14.97
CA MET A 1 35.24 20.77 -15.95
C MET A 1 33.96 21.10 -15.21
N SER A 2 33.64 22.37 -14.98
CA SER A 2 32.41 22.79 -14.33
C SER A 2 31.25 22.40 -15.22
N ILE A 3 30.31 21.65 -14.68
CA ILE A 3 29.02 21.37 -15.32
C ILE A 3 28.36 22.73 -15.49
N ASN A 4 28.21 23.18 -16.76
CA ASN A 4 27.48 24.41 -17.09
C ASN A 4 26.11 24.29 -16.44
N LYS A 5 25.82 25.17 -15.51
CA LYS A 5 24.49 25.31 -14.90
C LYS A 5 23.51 25.54 -16.04
N TYR A 6 22.69 24.53 -16.34
CA TYR A 6 21.67 24.70 -17.39
C TYR A 6 20.66 25.72 -16.87
N ASP A 7 20.43 26.76 -17.63
CA ASP A 7 19.52 27.85 -17.24
C ASP A 7 18.08 27.35 -17.23
N GLU A 8 17.44 27.43 -16.08
CA GLU A 8 16.07 26.99 -15.89
C GLU A 8 15.11 27.65 -16.89
N GLN A 9 15.27 28.94 -17.12
CA GLN A 9 14.43 29.69 -18.04
C GLN A 9 14.58 29.16 -19.46
N LYS A 10 15.80 28.90 -19.90
CA LYS A 10 16.10 28.34 -21.22
C LYS A 10 15.53 26.94 -21.42
N PHE A 11 15.53 26.10 -20.37
CA PHE A 11 14.87 24.80 -20.43
C PHE A 11 13.39 24.92 -20.73
N TRP A 12 12.69 25.80 -20.01
CA TRP A 12 11.26 25.99 -20.18
C TRP A 12 10.90 26.72 -21.50
N GLU A 13 11.72 27.62 -21.99
CA GLU A 13 11.56 28.21 -23.29
C GLU A 13 11.68 27.18 -24.41
N GLU A 14 12.61 26.24 -24.31
CA GLU A 14 12.73 25.11 -25.25
C GLU A 14 11.54 24.15 -25.20
N VAL A 15 10.86 24.09 -24.06
CA VAL A 15 9.69 23.24 -23.85
C VAL A 15 8.37 23.93 -24.24
N ASP A 16 8.36 25.24 -24.43
CA ASP A 16 7.28 26.19 -24.80
C ASP A 16 5.94 25.96 -24.08
N ILE A 17 5.61 26.85 -23.02
CA ILE A 17 4.64 26.28 -22.22
C ILE A 17 3.98 27.07 -21.14
N LEU A 18 2.79 26.85 -21.05
CA LEU A 18 1.84 26.51 -19.96
C LEU A 18 2.27 25.26 -19.10
N PHE A 19 3.36 24.64 -19.44
CA PHE A 19 3.80 23.36 -18.84
C PHE A 19 4.39 23.50 -17.45
N PRO A 20 5.13 24.52 -17.05
CA PRO A 20 5.61 24.64 -15.67
C PRO A 20 4.46 24.65 -14.65
N ASP A 21 3.38 25.29 -14.96
CA ASP A 21 2.24 25.40 -14.05
C ASP A 21 1.43 24.10 -14.00
N ILE A 22 1.27 23.42 -15.14
CA ILE A 22 0.67 22.08 -15.18
C ILE A 22 1.55 21.07 -14.44
N VAL A 23 2.86 21.10 -14.66
CA VAL A 23 3.78 20.20 -13.96
C VAL A 23 3.83 20.49 -12.47
N LYS A 24 3.87 21.75 -12.05
CA LYS A 24 3.76 22.13 -10.64
C LYS A 24 2.44 21.69 -10.04
N ALA A 25 1.33 21.85 -10.75
CA ALA A 25 0.03 21.38 -10.30
C ALA A 25 -0.01 19.83 -10.15
N ILE A 26 0.44 19.10 -11.17
CA ILE A 26 0.50 17.63 -11.13
C ILE A 26 1.43 17.16 -10.00
N THR A 27 2.61 17.77 -9.81
CA THR A 27 3.53 17.39 -8.74
C THR A 27 2.99 17.71 -7.35
N SER A 28 2.22 18.79 -7.21
CA SER A 28 1.57 19.15 -5.96
C SER A 28 0.43 18.19 -5.61
N LEU A 29 -0.28 17.69 -6.60
CA LEU A 29 -1.37 16.73 -6.45
C LEU A 29 -0.85 15.30 -6.26
N ALA A 30 0.21 14.94 -6.97
CA ALA A 30 0.84 13.62 -6.94
C ALA A 30 1.82 13.47 -5.77
N LYS A 31 1.34 13.67 -4.55
CA LYS A 31 2.16 13.71 -3.30
C LYS A 31 3.07 12.49 -3.06
N LYS A 32 2.86 11.36 -3.75
CA LYS A 32 3.62 10.11 -3.58
C LYS A 32 4.33 9.65 -4.85
N SER A 33 4.48 10.52 -5.84
CA SER A 33 5.08 10.18 -7.12
C SER A 33 6.41 10.89 -7.33
N TYR A 34 7.33 10.21 -8.00
CA TYR A 34 8.63 10.74 -8.43
C TYR A 34 8.55 11.04 -9.92
N ILE A 35 8.53 12.31 -10.28
CA ILE A 35 8.32 12.73 -11.67
C ILE A 35 9.64 13.19 -12.27
N SER A 36 9.91 12.76 -13.50
CA SER A 36 10.97 13.30 -14.32
C SER A 36 10.49 13.62 -15.73
N ILE A 37 11.03 14.68 -16.32
CA ILE A 37 10.77 15.09 -17.69
C ILE A 37 12.11 15.15 -18.41
N THR A 38 12.27 14.36 -19.46
CA THR A 38 13.50 14.30 -20.23
C THR A 38 13.29 14.87 -21.62
N ASN A 39 14.09 15.86 -21.98
CA ASN A 39 14.24 16.33 -23.35
C ASN A 39 15.11 15.32 -24.11
N LEU A 40 14.51 14.58 -25.05
CA LEU A 40 15.22 13.53 -25.79
C LEU A 40 16.25 14.05 -26.78
N ARG A 41 16.20 15.35 -27.13
CA ARG A 41 17.13 15.97 -28.06
C ARG A 41 18.51 16.26 -27.44
N ASN A 42 18.52 16.73 -26.20
CA ASN A 42 19.75 17.14 -25.51
C ASN A 42 20.07 16.28 -24.28
N GLY A 43 19.17 15.35 -23.90
CA GLY A 43 19.34 14.46 -22.76
C GLY A 43 19.20 15.14 -21.40
N VAL A 44 18.74 16.40 -21.36
CA VAL A 44 18.49 17.10 -20.09
C VAL A 44 17.21 16.57 -19.46
N THR A 45 17.30 16.20 -18.19
CA THR A 45 16.16 15.73 -17.41
C THR A 45 15.91 16.65 -16.24
N TRP A 46 14.67 17.11 -16.12
CA TRP A 46 14.16 17.76 -14.93
C TRP A 46 13.55 16.73 -13.98
N TRP A 47 13.74 16.96 -12.68
CA TRP A 47 13.25 16.08 -11.59
C TRP A 47 12.40 16.89 -10.62
N SER A 48 11.28 16.30 -10.16
CA SER A 48 10.48 16.89 -9.10
C SER A 48 11.25 16.86 -7.76
N GLU A 49 10.92 17.75 -6.83
CA GLU A 49 11.57 17.85 -5.52
C GLU A 49 11.59 16.50 -4.80
N LYS A 50 10.48 15.77 -4.82
CA LYS A 50 10.40 14.42 -4.24
C LYS A 50 11.25 13.38 -4.94
N ALA A 51 11.39 13.50 -6.26
CA ALA A 51 12.31 12.63 -6.99
C ALA A 51 13.76 12.93 -6.62
N MET A 52 14.11 14.21 -6.45
CA MET A 52 15.43 14.61 -5.99
C MET A 52 15.74 14.06 -4.60
N GLU A 53 14.84 14.23 -3.66
CA GLU A 53 14.95 13.70 -2.30
C GLU A 53 15.16 12.19 -2.32
N TYR A 54 14.28 11.46 -3.01
CA TYR A 54 14.30 10.00 -3.07
C TYR A 54 15.57 9.45 -3.72
N PHE A 55 16.04 10.05 -4.82
CA PHE A 55 17.24 9.62 -5.54
C PHE A 55 18.53 10.27 -5.03
N GLY A 56 18.47 11.07 -3.97
CA GLY A 56 19.63 11.74 -3.37
C GLY A 56 20.31 12.73 -4.31
N MET A 57 19.54 13.44 -5.16
CA MET A 57 20.07 14.39 -6.11
C MET A 57 20.21 15.77 -5.51
N GLN A 58 21.24 16.51 -5.91
CA GLN A 58 21.49 17.88 -5.42
C GLN A 58 20.86 18.95 -6.32
N GLU A 59 20.52 18.62 -7.56
CA GLU A 59 20.02 19.55 -8.57
C GLU A 59 18.77 19.02 -9.27
N ASN A 60 17.81 19.91 -9.55
CA ASN A 60 16.57 19.59 -10.27
C ASN A 60 16.80 19.19 -11.73
N TYR A 61 17.93 19.63 -12.31
CA TYR A 61 18.29 19.34 -13.69
C TYR A 61 19.55 18.48 -13.72
N THR A 62 19.51 17.43 -14.50
CA THR A 62 20.68 16.60 -14.74
C THR A 62 20.87 16.40 -16.24
N ILE A 63 22.11 16.55 -16.69
CA ILE A 63 22.49 16.07 -18.02
C ILE A 63 22.73 14.58 -17.87
N ARG A 64 22.14 13.77 -18.75
CA ARG A 64 22.19 12.30 -18.64
C ARG A 64 21.62 11.79 -17.30
N GLY A 65 20.54 12.41 -16.81
CA GLY A 65 19.87 12.02 -15.56
C GLY A 65 19.54 10.53 -15.44
N GLN A 66 19.38 9.88 -16.57
CA GLN A 66 19.27 8.42 -16.64
C GLN A 66 20.47 7.68 -16.05
N GLU A 67 21.67 8.24 -16.08
CA GLU A 67 22.86 7.58 -15.50
C GLU A 67 22.80 7.59 -13.97
N LYS A 68 22.33 8.66 -13.34
CA LYS A 68 22.11 8.68 -11.87
C LYS A 68 21.01 7.73 -11.46
N SER A 69 19.87 7.77 -12.16
CA SER A 69 18.77 6.83 -11.97
C SER A 69 19.22 5.37 -12.20
N LYS A 70 20.07 5.10 -13.22
CA LYS A 70 20.63 3.77 -13.49
C LYS A 70 21.52 3.27 -12.36
N ARG A 71 22.30 4.14 -11.72
CA ARG A 71 23.14 3.75 -10.57
C ARG A 71 22.32 3.32 -9.35
N SER A 72 21.12 3.80 -9.24
CA SER A 72 20.20 3.43 -8.17
C SER A 72 19.37 2.18 -8.51
N ILE A 73 19.35 1.72 -9.76
CA ILE A 73 18.59 0.54 -10.19
C ILE A 73 19.38 -0.73 -9.83
N HIS A 74 18.66 -1.75 -9.38
CA HIS A 74 19.26 -3.03 -9.07
C HIS A 74 19.99 -3.59 -10.31
N PRO A 75 21.21 -4.15 -10.16
CA PRO A 75 21.99 -4.65 -11.30
C PRO A 75 21.24 -5.61 -12.21
N ASP A 76 20.47 -6.55 -11.63
CA ASP A 76 19.70 -7.55 -12.40
C ASP A 76 18.57 -6.91 -13.22
N ASP A 77 18.07 -5.76 -12.81
CA ASP A 77 16.92 -5.10 -13.47
C ASP A 77 17.37 -4.09 -14.55
N LEU A 78 18.67 -3.82 -14.69
CA LEU A 78 19.21 -2.78 -15.59
C LEU A 78 18.86 -3.03 -17.06
N GLU A 79 18.95 -4.27 -17.52
CA GLU A 79 18.65 -4.63 -18.90
C GLU A 79 17.17 -4.46 -19.23
N ASP A 80 16.31 -4.98 -18.36
CA ASP A 80 14.86 -4.87 -18.48
C ASP A 80 14.39 -3.40 -18.36
N PHE A 81 15.02 -2.63 -17.48
CA PHE A 81 14.78 -1.20 -17.39
C PHE A 81 15.12 -0.48 -18.70
N ARG A 82 16.30 -0.76 -19.29
CA ARG A 82 16.72 -0.14 -20.56
C ARG A 82 15.76 -0.51 -21.69
N ARG A 83 15.41 -1.79 -21.81
CA ARG A 83 14.47 -2.26 -22.81
C ARG A 83 13.11 -1.58 -22.64
N GLY A 84 12.56 -1.58 -21.45
CA GLY A 84 11.27 -0.95 -21.16
C GLY A 84 11.25 0.55 -21.42
N PHE A 85 12.35 1.25 -21.14
CA PHE A 85 12.47 2.67 -21.47
C PHE A 85 12.52 2.91 -22.99
N LEU A 86 13.33 2.13 -23.73
CA LEU A 86 13.46 2.27 -25.17
C LEU A 86 12.17 1.92 -25.92
N GLU A 87 11.42 0.93 -25.47
CA GLU A 87 10.11 0.58 -26.01
C GLU A 87 9.13 1.75 -25.89
N ARG A 88 9.10 2.42 -24.74
CA ARG A 88 8.25 3.59 -24.50
C ARG A 88 8.68 4.81 -25.30
N VAL A 89 9.95 5.05 -25.42
CA VAL A 89 10.48 6.10 -26.31
C VAL A 89 10.13 5.82 -27.77
N ALA A 90 10.04 4.54 -28.17
CA ALA A 90 9.56 4.12 -29.49
C ALA A 90 8.02 4.10 -29.63
N GLY A 91 7.27 4.57 -28.63
CA GLY A 91 5.81 4.61 -28.63
C GLY A 91 5.12 3.27 -28.38
N LYS A 92 5.86 2.26 -27.91
CA LYS A 92 5.32 0.94 -27.58
C LYS A 92 5.03 0.84 -26.07
N ASN A 93 4.02 0.06 -25.69
CA ASN A 93 3.67 -0.26 -24.29
C ASN A 93 3.52 0.99 -23.39
N MET A 94 2.97 2.08 -23.92
CA MET A 94 2.90 3.39 -23.25
C MET A 94 1.99 3.40 -22.03
N ASP A 95 0.91 2.60 -22.05
CA ASP A 95 -0.10 2.55 -21.00
C ASP A 95 0.20 1.49 -19.94
N GLU A 96 1.13 0.57 -20.22
CA GLU A 96 1.54 -0.45 -19.28
C GLU A 96 2.62 0.06 -18.33
N PRO A 97 2.47 -0.14 -17.01
CA PRO A 97 3.53 0.13 -16.07
C PRO A 97 4.68 -0.86 -16.29
N TRP A 98 5.93 -0.42 -16.05
CA TRP A 98 7.04 -1.35 -15.91
C TRP A 98 7.65 -1.23 -14.53
N GLU A 99 8.09 -2.35 -13.99
CA GLU A 99 8.56 -2.47 -12.63
C GLU A 99 10.06 -2.77 -12.60
N TYR A 100 10.75 -2.18 -11.64
CA TYR A 100 12.17 -2.42 -11.40
C TYR A 100 12.52 -2.02 -9.96
N ARG A 101 13.60 -2.57 -9.44
CA ARG A 101 14.10 -2.27 -8.09
C ARG A 101 15.03 -1.07 -8.12
N VAL A 102 14.83 -0.14 -7.17
CA VAL A 102 15.65 1.07 -6.99
C VAL A 102 16.12 1.17 -5.54
N SER A 103 17.38 1.49 -5.35
CA SER A 103 17.94 1.74 -4.03
C SER A 103 17.55 3.12 -3.51
N ASP A 104 17.16 3.18 -2.23
CA ASP A 104 16.97 4.42 -1.47
C ASP A 104 18.24 4.82 -0.68
N GLY A 105 19.34 4.10 -0.87
CA GLY A 105 20.60 4.25 -0.16
C GLY A 105 20.81 3.22 0.96
N SER A 106 19.76 2.52 1.39
CA SER A 106 19.80 1.46 2.40
C SER A 106 19.33 0.11 1.87
N THR A 107 18.24 0.08 1.13
CA THR A 107 17.65 -1.13 0.58
C THR A 107 17.21 -0.92 -0.87
N TYR A 108 16.80 -2.02 -1.54
CA TYR A 108 16.18 -1.97 -2.85
C TYR A 108 14.66 -2.08 -2.73
N ASN A 109 13.98 -1.03 -3.19
CA ASN A 109 12.52 -0.95 -3.23
C ASN A 109 12.01 -1.16 -4.66
N ARG A 110 10.90 -1.88 -4.82
CA ARG A 110 10.26 -2.05 -6.11
C ARG A 110 9.50 -0.78 -6.50
N ILE A 111 9.81 -0.24 -7.66
CA ILE A 111 9.14 0.91 -8.27
C ILE A 111 8.35 0.46 -9.48
N SER A 112 7.13 0.97 -9.60
CA SER A 112 6.35 0.95 -10.82
C SER A 112 6.50 2.29 -11.54
N ALA A 113 6.66 2.28 -12.84
CA ALA A 113 6.82 3.49 -13.64
C ALA A 113 5.88 3.48 -14.84
N ARG A 114 5.37 4.66 -15.19
CA ARG A 114 4.65 4.91 -16.45
C ARG A 114 5.32 6.06 -17.16
N ALA A 115 5.35 6.00 -18.49
CA ALA A 115 5.92 7.03 -19.31
C ALA A 115 4.94 7.48 -20.39
N LYS A 116 5.01 8.78 -20.75
CA LYS A 116 4.26 9.34 -21.87
C LYS A 116 5.21 10.18 -22.70
N MET A 117 5.22 9.93 -24.01
CA MET A 117 5.89 10.84 -24.96
C MET A 117 4.97 12.00 -25.31
N LEU A 118 5.55 13.16 -25.34
CA LEU A 118 4.92 14.40 -25.82
C LEU A 118 5.86 15.07 -26.83
N ASN A 119 5.30 15.85 -27.74
CA ASN A 119 6.06 16.73 -28.59
C ASN A 119 5.74 18.17 -28.22
N ASP A 120 6.74 19.05 -28.28
CA ASP A 120 6.51 20.48 -28.19
C ASP A 120 5.86 21.01 -29.47
N LYS A 121 5.62 22.32 -29.52
CA LYS A 121 5.03 22.98 -30.68
C LYS A 121 5.85 22.83 -31.98
N ASP A 122 7.16 22.61 -31.87
CA ASP A 122 8.08 22.40 -32.97
C ASP A 122 8.25 20.90 -33.33
N GLY A 123 7.45 20.01 -32.73
CA GLY A 123 7.53 18.58 -32.95
C GLY A 123 8.70 17.88 -32.22
N LYS A 124 9.38 18.55 -31.26
CA LYS A 124 10.53 17.99 -30.54
C LYS A 124 10.03 17.05 -29.42
N PRO A 125 10.61 15.86 -29.32
CA PRO A 125 10.11 14.83 -28.38
C PRO A 125 10.62 15.05 -26.97
N PHE A 126 9.69 14.88 -26.00
CA PHE A 126 9.92 14.79 -24.58
C PHE A 126 9.31 13.51 -24.02
N VAL A 127 9.91 12.97 -22.96
CA VAL A 127 9.29 11.88 -22.20
C VAL A 127 9.06 12.31 -20.76
N ILE A 128 7.81 12.19 -20.33
CA ILE A 128 7.44 12.30 -18.90
C ILE A 128 7.43 10.90 -18.33
N VAL A 129 8.11 10.70 -17.21
CA VAL A 129 8.08 9.46 -16.46
C VAL A 129 7.58 9.75 -15.05
N ILE A 130 6.49 9.09 -14.69
CA ILE A 130 5.95 9.11 -13.34
C ILE A 130 6.32 7.76 -12.72
N ARG A 131 7.04 7.82 -11.60
CA ARG A 131 7.43 6.66 -10.81
C ARG A 131 6.71 6.70 -9.49
N TYR A 132 6.33 5.55 -9.01
CA TYR A 132 5.75 5.38 -7.69
C TYR A 132 6.28 4.09 -7.08
N ASN A 133 6.49 4.10 -5.80
CA ASN A 133 6.81 2.85 -5.13
C ASN A 133 5.65 1.88 -5.37
N ASN A 134 5.95 0.63 -5.65
CA ASN A 134 4.95 -0.43 -5.83
C ASN A 134 4.17 -0.75 -4.53
N TYR A 135 4.51 -0.10 -3.47
CA TYR A 135 3.64 0.17 -2.34
C TYR A 135 2.59 1.21 -2.81
N GLY A 136 1.61 0.76 -3.60
CA GLY A 136 0.54 1.47 -4.31
C GLY A 136 0.41 2.98 -4.13
N ILE A 137 0.18 3.68 -5.22
CA ILE A 137 -0.36 5.04 -5.22
C ILE A 137 -1.78 4.96 -4.64
N SER A 138 -2.01 4.92 -3.44
CA SER A 138 -3.21 4.84 -2.65
C SER A 138 -3.28 3.67 -1.66
N ASP A 139 -2.44 2.62 -1.76
CA ASP A 139 -2.72 1.38 -1.05
C ASP A 139 -2.03 1.25 0.32
N GLU A 140 -1.10 2.14 0.69
CA GLU A 140 -0.50 2.08 2.03
C GLU A 140 -1.32 2.77 3.12
N VAL A 141 -2.21 3.70 2.73
CA VAL A 141 -3.10 4.40 3.66
C VAL A 141 -4.49 4.46 3.08
N ASP A 142 -5.44 3.89 3.78
CA ASP A 142 -6.86 3.94 3.45
C ASP A 142 -7.38 5.38 3.57
N ALA A 143 -7.96 5.91 2.50
CA ALA A 143 -8.41 7.30 2.43
C ALA A 143 -9.54 7.61 3.42
N THR A 144 -10.36 6.62 3.76
CA THR A 144 -11.49 6.75 4.67
C THR A 144 -11.05 6.80 6.13
N THR A 145 -10.10 5.95 6.51
CA THR A 145 -9.71 5.76 7.92
C THR A 145 -8.35 6.33 8.28
N GLY A 146 -7.50 6.62 7.30
CA GLY A 146 -6.12 7.03 7.51
C GLY A 146 -5.19 5.91 8.01
N LEU A 147 -5.68 4.68 8.13
CA LEU A 147 -4.90 3.53 8.56
C LEU A 147 -4.06 2.95 7.41
N HIS A 148 -2.99 2.27 7.77
CA HIS A 148 -2.24 1.47 6.81
C HIS A 148 -3.10 0.33 6.24
N THR A 149 -2.81 -0.06 5.00
CA THR A 149 -3.57 -1.05 4.25
C THR A 149 -2.86 -2.41 4.19
N GLU A 150 -3.44 -3.33 3.44
CA GLU A 150 -2.99 -4.71 3.29
C GLU A 150 -1.53 -4.86 2.81
N PRO A 151 -1.00 -4.06 1.85
CA PRO A 151 0.42 -4.12 1.48
C PRO A 151 1.38 -3.79 2.63
N ALA A 152 1.00 -2.85 3.52
CA ALA A 152 1.79 -2.54 4.70
C ALA A 152 1.73 -3.68 5.73
N LEU A 153 0.57 -4.32 5.90
CA LEU A 153 0.43 -5.52 6.72
C LEU A 153 1.31 -6.67 6.21
N ASP A 154 1.35 -6.91 4.90
CA ASP A 154 2.17 -7.97 4.31
C ASP A 154 3.67 -7.76 4.57
N ARG A 155 4.10 -6.51 4.67
CA ARG A 155 5.47 -6.16 5.06
C ARG A 155 5.72 -6.50 6.53
N GLU A 156 4.83 -6.11 7.41
CA GLU A 156 4.90 -6.44 8.85
C GLU A 156 4.94 -7.98 9.07
N ILE A 157 4.12 -8.73 8.34
CA ILE A 157 4.14 -10.21 8.41
C ILE A 157 5.50 -10.75 7.96
N ARG A 158 6.09 -10.23 6.89
CA ARG A 158 7.43 -10.64 6.45
C ARG A 158 8.49 -10.35 7.50
N GLU A 159 8.44 -9.18 8.13
CA GLU A 159 9.35 -8.83 9.23
C GLU A 159 9.22 -9.85 10.39
N PHE A 160 7.99 -10.21 10.79
CA PHE A 160 7.79 -11.25 11.80
C PHE A 160 8.36 -12.62 11.39
N LEU A 161 8.23 -12.99 10.11
CA LEU A 161 8.77 -14.25 9.60
C LEU A 161 10.30 -14.27 9.57
N ASP A 162 10.94 -13.13 9.30
CA ASP A 162 12.39 -12.95 9.24
C ASP A 162 13.02 -12.87 10.65
N GLU A 163 12.33 -12.21 11.60
CA GLU A 163 12.81 -11.98 12.98
C GLU A 163 12.55 -13.16 13.95
N SER A 164 12.51 -14.40 13.46
CA SER A 164 12.29 -15.61 14.29
C SER A 164 10.87 -15.84 14.82
N GLY A 165 9.86 -15.28 14.17
CA GLY A 165 8.46 -15.66 14.40
C GLY A 165 7.88 -15.22 15.74
N GLN A 166 8.29 -14.07 16.27
CA GLN A 166 7.64 -13.48 17.43
C GLN A 166 6.61 -12.44 17.00
N GLY A 167 5.41 -12.49 17.60
CA GLY A 167 4.34 -11.57 17.34
C GLY A 167 2.96 -12.22 17.27
N ALA A 168 1.93 -11.42 17.17
CA ALA A 168 0.56 -11.88 16.95
C ALA A 168 -0.20 -10.93 16.03
N LEU A 169 -1.18 -11.50 15.32
CA LEU A 169 -2.11 -10.74 14.49
C LEU A 169 -3.53 -11.02 14.98
N LEU A 170 -4.32 -9.96 15.12
CA LEU A 170 -5.74 -10.00 15.44
C LEU A 170 -6.53 -9.39 14.29
N LYS A 171 -7.34 -10.18 13.60
CA LYS A 171 -8.22 -9.75 12.52
C LYS A 171 -9.63 -9.59 13.03
N ILE A 172 -10.18 -8.41 12.86
CA ILE A 172 -11.53 -8.03 13.29
C ILE A 172 -12.37 -7.75 12.05
N GLY A 173 -13.60 -8.25 12.05
CA GLY A 173 -14.58 -7.91 11.04
C GLY A 173 -15.84 -7.36 11.67
N LEU A 174 -16.33 -6.21 11.18
CA LEU A 174 -17.65 -5.71 11.56
C LEU A 174 -18.71 -6.60 10.92
N ASP A 175 -19.58 -7.16 11.75
CA ASP A 175 -20.60 -8.08 11.28
C ASP A 175 -21.78 -7.32 10.68
N GLN A 176 -22.36 -7.89 9.62
CA GLN A 176 -23.51 -7.32 8.91
C GLN A 176 -23.30 -5.89 8.39
N PHE A 177 -22.06 -5.45 8.19
CA PHE A 177 -21.75 -4.09 7.74
C PHE A 177 -22.37 -3.75 6.38
N SER A 178 -22.58 -4.74 5.52
CA SER A 178 -23.31 -4.58 4.25
C SER A 178 -24.74 -4.08 4.47
N HIS A 179 -25.42 -4.53 5.53
CA HIS A 179 -26.76 -4.04 5.86
C HIS A 179 -26.73 -2.57 6.30
N ILE A 180 -25.72 -2.18 7.07
CA ILE A 180 -25.51 -0.77 7.46
C ILE A 180 -25.32 0.08 6.19
N ASN A 181 -24.51 -0.40 5.24
CA ASN A 181 -24.25 0.30 3.99
C ASN A 181 -25.53 0.47 3.15
N VAL A 182 -26.37 -0.57 3.08
CA VAL A 182 -27.66 -0.50 2.39
C VAL A 182 -28.63 0.46 3.09
N MET A 183 -28.68 0.46 4.43
CA MET A 183 -29.64 1.27 5.20
C MET A 183 -29.26 2.76 5.24
N TYR A 184 -27.98 3.08 5.36
CA TYR A 184 -27.49 4.45 5.63
C TYR A 184 -26.68 5.04 4.48
N GLY A 185 -26.33 4.25 3.48
CA GLY A 185 -25.51 4.65 2.33
C GLY A 185 -24.01 4.70 2.61
N ALA A 186 -23.23 4.81 1.53
CA ALA A 186 -21.77 4.72 1.58
C ALA A 186 -21.13 5.82 2.44
N ALA A 187 -21.58 7.07 2.29
CA ALA A 187 -21.00 8.21 3.02
C ALA A 187 -21.15 8.08 4.55
N PHE A 188 -22.25 7.53 5.03
CA PHE A 188 -22.44 7.29 6.47
C PHE A 188 -21.64 6.07 6.93
N SER A 189 -21.55 5.02 6.12
CA SER A 189 -20.74 3.84 6.38
C SER A 189 -19.25 4.19 6.49
N ASP A 190 -18.76 5.12 5.66
CA ASP A 190 -17.38 5.62 5.74
C ASP A 190 -17.11 6.33 7.09
N LYS A 191 -18.08 7.07 7.61
CA LYS A 191 -17.96 7.68 8.95
C LYS A 191 -17.89 6.63 10.06
N ILE A 192 -18.68 5.56 9.94
CA ILE A 192 -18.62 4.42 10.88
C ILE A 192 -17.25 3.77 10.83
N LEU A 193 -16.70 3.51 9.63
CA LEU A 193 -15.36 2.94 9.48
C LEU A 193 -14.27 3.83 10.07
N ASN A 194 -14.38 5.14 9.87
CA ASN A 194 -13.47 6.10 10.47
C ASN A 194 -13.57 6.09 12.00
N CYS A 195 -14.81 6.12 12.54
CA CYS A 195 -15.05 6.04 13.98
C CYS A 195 -14.46 4.76 14.59
N ALA A 196 -14.69 3.60 13.96
CA ALA A 196 -14.10 2.33 14.40
C ALA A 196 -12.57 2.36 14.38
N ALA A 197 -11.96 2.95 13.34
CA ALA A 197 -10.51 3.09 13.23
C ALA A 197 -9.93 3.96 14.36
N GLN A 198 -10.54 5.11 14.64
CA GLN A 198 -10.13 6.00 15.72
C GLN A 198 -10.25 5.34 17.09
N GLU A 199 -11.30 4.58 17.29
CA GLU A 199 -11.52 3.85 18.53
C GLU A 199 -10.48 2.75 18.75
N LEU A 200 -10.14 1.98 17.71
CA LEU A 200 -9.06 1.00 17.77
C LEU A 200 -7.73 1.67 18.14
N LEU A 201 -7.38 2.78 17.51
CA LEU A 201 -6.15 3.53 17.83
C LEU A 201 -6.15 4.03 19.27
N ARG A 202 -7.30 4.51 19.77
CA ARG A 202 -7.47 4.98 21.15
C ARG A 202 -7.29 3.86 22.17
N LEU A 203 -7.88 2.69 21.94
CA LEU A 203 -7.81 1.54 22.84
C LEU A 203 -6.40 0.97 22.91
N LEU A 204 -5.74 0.86 21.77
CA LEU A 204 -4.41 0.25 21.70
C LEU A 204 -3.31 1.11 22.31
N LYS A 205 -3.44 2.44 22.33
CA LYS A 205 -2.44 3.38 22.93
C LYS A 205 -0.99 3.10 22.50
N GLY A 206 -0.81 2.70 21.23
CA GLY A 206 0.52 2.37 20.70
C GLY A 206 1.05 0.96 21.02
N LYS A 207 0.25 0.09 21.65
CA LYS A 207 0.65 -1.31 21.91
C LYS A 207 0.68 -2.20 20.66
N GLY A 208 0.07 -1.74 19.56
CA GLY A 208 0.01 -2.46 18.28
C GLY A 208 -0.24 -1.50 17.13
N TYR A 209 -0.05 -1.99 15.91
CA TYR A 209 -0.34 -1.24 14.68
C TYR A 209 -1.65 -1.72 14.08
N VAL A 210 -2.47 -0.77 13.60
CA VAL A 210 -3.77 -1.05 13.03
C VAL A 210 -3.73 -0.91 11.52
N TYR A 211 -4.24 -1.92 10.83
CA TYR A 211 -4.33 -1.98 9.36
C TYR A 211 -5.79 -2.08 8.93
N ARG A 212 -6.12 -1.41 7.84
CA ARG A 212 -7.41 -1.48 7.19
C ARG A 212 -7.36 -2.46 6.03
N LEU A 213 -8.26 -3.43 6.01
CA LEU A 213 -8.41 -4.35 4.88
C LEU A 213 -9.68 -4.03 4.08
N SER A 214 -9.88 -4.72 2.98
CA SER A 214 -11.08 -4.58 2.15
C SER A 214 -12.38 -4.88 2.91
N GLY A 215 -13.46 -4.23 2.54
CA GLY A 215 -14.75 -4.33 3.23
C GLY A 215 -14.70 -3.67 4.61
N ALA A 216 -15.26 -4.27 5.63
CA ALA A 216 -15.29 -3.77 7.01
C ALA A 216 -14.38 -4.59 7.92
N LYS A 217 -13.11 -4.74 7.55
CA LYS A 217 -12.14 -5.57 8.27
C LYS A 217 -10.91 -4.76 8.66
N PHE A 218 -10.40 -5.04 9.85
CA PHE A 218 -9.19 -4.47 10.40
C PHE A 218 -8.25 -5.59 10.85
N VAL A 219 -6.94 -5.33 10.83
CA VAL A 219 -5.94 -6.21 11.46
C VAL A 219 -5.12 -5.38 12.42
N ILE A 220 -4.84 -5.95 13.57
CA ILE A 220 -3.94 -5.36 14.56
C ILE A 220 -2.73 -6.28 14.66
N SER A 221 -1.52 -5.74 14.51
CA SER A 221 -0.29 -6.45 14.74
C SER A 221 0.29 -6.10 16.11
N PHE A 222 0.82 -7.10 16.78
CA PHE A 222 1.49 -6.97 18.08
C PHE A 222 2.87 -7.61 18.01
N LYS A 223 3.91 -6.87 18.35
CA LYS A 223 5.27 -7.44 18.47
C LYS A 223 5.39 -8.37 19.68
N LYS A 224 4.61 -8.08 20.73
CA LYS A 224 4.57 -8.89 21.94
C LYS A 224 3.20 -8.75 22.62
N VAL A 225 2.52 -9.85 22.77
CA VAL A 225 1.23 -9.93 23.48
C VAL A 225 1.01 -11.37 23.94
N SER A 226 0.47 -11.57 25.12
CA SER A 226 0.03 -12.87 25.61
C SER A 226 -1.40 -13.18 25.16
N LYS A 227 -1.81 -14.46 25.21
CA LYS A 227 -3.19 -14.86 24.88
C LYS A 227 -4.21 -14.18 25.81
N ALA A 228 -3.90 -14.03 27.09
CA ALA A 228 -4.77 -13.38 28.06
C ALA A 228 -4.93 -11.87 27.77
N GLU A 229 -3.83 -11.18 27.46
CA GLU A 229 -3.88 -9.76 27.07
C GLU A 229 -4.64 -9.56 25.76
N LEU A 230 -4.44 -10.44 24.78
CA LEU A 230 -5.17 -10.40 23.52
C LEU A 230 -6.68 -10.54 23.70
N GLN A 231 -7.09 -11.47 24.57
CA GLN A 231 -8.49 -11.66 24.95
C GLN A 231 -9.07 -10.42 25.66
N GLN A 232 -8.29 -9.82 26.55
CA GLN A 232 -8.70 -8.58 27.23
C GLN A 232 -8.87 -7.42 26.22
N ILE A 233 -7.91 -7.22 25.33
CA ILE A 233 -7.99 -6.21 24.26
C ILE A 233 -9.23 -6.44 23.39
N TYR A 234 -9.52 -7.68 23.04
CA TYR A 234 -10.70 -7.99 22.27
C TYR A 234 -11.99 -7.64 23.01
N ASN A 235 -12.08 -7.96 24.29
CA ASN A 235 -13.26 -7.62 25.11
C ASN A 235 -13.45 -6.09 25.21
N GLU A 236 -12.36 -5.33 25.38
CA GLU A 236 -12.41 -3.86 25.38
C GLU A 236 -12.89 -3.30 24.02
N ILE A 237 -12.51 -3.93 22.90
CA ILE A 237 -12.97 -3.57 21.57
C ILE A 237 -14.47 -3.87 21.41
N VAL A 238 -14.93 -5.03 21.83
CA VAL A 238 -16.37 -5.40 21.79
C VAL A 238 -17.21 -4.37 22.56
N GLU A 239 -16.83 -4.08 23.80
CA GLU A 239 -17.54 -3.10 24.67
C GLU A 239 -17.58 -1.70 24.03
N ALA A 240 -16.45 -1.23 23.48
CA ALA A 240 -16.39 0.07 22.85
C ALA A 240 -17.25 0.13 21.58
N PHE A 241 -17.24 -0.93 20.77
CA PHE A 241 -17.97 -0.98 19.51
C PHE A 241 -19.50 -1.12 19.72
N GLU A 242 -19.94 -1.80 20.78
CA GLU A 242 -21.35 -1.82 21.18
C GLU A 242 -21.87 -0.42 21.57
N ASN A 243 -20.97 0.45 21.99
CA ASN A 243 -21.30 1.84 22.38
C ASN A 243 -20.93 2.88 21.32
N THR A 244 -20.67 2.46 20.07
CA THR A 244 -20.33 3.38 18.98
C THR A 244 -21.45 4.38 18.73
N GLU A 245 -21.07 5.65 18.63
CA GLU A 245 -21.96 6.77 18.29
C GLU A 245 -21.41 7.52 17.08
N VAL A 246 -22.25 7.74 16.07
CA VAL A 246 -21.90 8.46 14.86
C VAL A 246 -22.96 9.52 14.59
N GLU A 247 -22.56 10.79 14.56
CA GLU A 247 -23.47 11.94 14.34
C GLU A 247 -24.67 11.97 15.29
N GLY A 248 -24.44 11.67 16.58
CA GLY A 248 -25.50 11.66 17.61
C GLY A 248 -26.42 10.44 17.53
N LYS A 249 -26.10 9.46 16.68
CA LYS A 249 -26.86 8.20 16.61
C LYS A 249 -26.05 7.05 17.20
N LYS A 250 -26.63 6.32 18.11
CA LYS A 250 -26.04 5.09 18.64
C LYS A 250 -26.14 3.98 17.58
N ILE A 251 -24.99 3.49 17.11
CA ILE A 251 -24.86 2.43 16.11
C ILE A 251 -24.03 1.30 16.73
N PRO A 252 -24.65 0.35 17.43
CA PRO A 252 -23.93 -0.75 18.04
C PRO A 252 -23.31 -1.63 16.93
N LEU A 253 -21.99 -1.75 16.93
CA LEU A 253 -21.24 -2.56 15.99
C LEU A 253 -20.94 -3.92 16.61
N LYS A 254 -21.47 -4.97 16.00
CA LYS A 254 -21.07 -6.34 16.34
C LYS A 254 -19.81 -6.71 15.60
N VAL A 255 -18.94 -7.44 16.27
CA VAL A 255 -17.65 -7.85 15.74
C VAL A 255 -17.37 -9.31 15.97
N SER A 256 -16.72 -9.92 15.00
CA SER A 256 -16.10 -11.24 15.12
C SER A 256 -14.59 -11.09 14.97
N ALA A 257 -13.81 -11.96 15.60
CA ALA A 257 -12.37 -11.86 15.54
C ALA A 257 -11.66 -13.21 15.43
N GLY A 258 -10.63 -13.23 14.60
CA GLY A 258 -9.68 -14.33 14.52
C GLY A 258 -8.26 -13.83 14.83
N ALA A 259 -7.48 -14.63 15.52
CA ALA A 259 -6.09 -14.31 15.83
C ALA A 259 -5.14 -15.45 15.47
N ILE A 260 -3.87 -15.08 15.24
CA ILE A 260 -2.78 -16.02 15.06
C ILE A 260 -1.56 -15.51 15.83
N PHE A 261 -0.89 -16.42 16.56
CA PHE A 261 0.44 -16.17 17.09
C PHE A 261 1.47 -16.66 16.08
N MET A 262 2.46 -15.83 15.79
CA MET A 262 3.53 -16.20 14.88
C MET A 262 4.39 -17.28 15.49
N GLU A 263 4.66 -18.33 14.72
CA GLU A 263 5.44 -19.49 15.13
C GLU A 263 6.66 -19.66 14.20
N PRO A 264 7.79 -20.17 14.70
CA PRO A 264 9.02 -20.29 13.91
C PRO A 264 8.92 -21.16 12.65
N TYR A 265 7.93 -22.06 12.59
CA TYR A 265 7.70 -22.91 11.42
C TYR A 265 6.94 -22.21 10.30
N MET A 266 6.30 -21.07 10.56
CA MET A 266 5.62 -20.28 9.55
C MET A 266 6.66 -19.63 8.63
N LYS A 267 6.49 -19.76 7.32
CA LYS A 267 7.47 -19.28 6.33
C LYS A 267 6.87 -18.38 5.25
N GLU A 268 5.55 -18.42 5.10
CA GLU A 268 4.88 -17.76 3.98
C GLU A 268 3.80 -16.80 4.47
N THR A 269 3.85 -15.55 3.95
CA THR A 269 2.87 -14.51 4.24
C THR A 269 1.44 -14.96 3.90
N ASN A 270 1.26 -15.62 2.75
CA ASN A 270 -0.07 -16.08 2.33
C ASN A 270 -0.65 -17.14 3.28
N ALA A 271 0.19 -18.06 3.79
CA ALA A 271 -0.25 -19.05 4.76
C ALA A 271 -0.71 -18.40 6.08
N VAL A 272 0.04 -17.40 6.57
CA VAL A 272 -0.36 -16.62 7.76
C VAL A 272 -1.70 -15.93 7.53
N ARG A 273 -1.89 -15.28 6.39
CA ARG A 273 -3.14 -14.58 6.04
C ARG A 273 -4.33 -15.53 5.91
N SER A 274 -4.13 -16.70 5.30
CA SER A 274 -5.17 -17.72 5.16
C SER A 274 -5.62 -18.24 6.52
N ARG A 275 -4.69 -18.58 7.40
CA ARG A 275 -4.97 -19.03 8.78
C ARG A 275 -5.71 -17.96 9.58
N LEU A 276 -5.27 -16.70 9.48
CA LEU A 276 -5.92 -15.57 10.15
C LEU A 276 -7.34 -15.33 9.60
N THR A 277 -7.55 -15.52 8.29
CA THR A 277 -8.86 -15.42 7.66
C THR A 277 -9.78 -16.56 8.08
N TYR A 278 -9.24 -17.77 8.16
CA TYR A 278 -9.96 -18.94 8.65
C TYR A 278 -10.45 -18.73 10.09
N ALA A 279 -9.57 -18.29 10.99
CA ALA A 279 -9.95 -18.04 12.39
C ALA A 279 -11.10 -17.00 12.50
N LEU A 280 -11.07 -15.92 11.69
CA LEU A 280 -12.17 -14.97 11.65
C LEU A 280 -13.46 -15.60 11.12
N SER A 281 -13.37 -16.44 10.08
CA SER A 281 -14.55 -17.10 9.51
C SER A 281 -15.17 -18.09 10.51
N HIS A 282 -14.34 -18.80 11.27
CA HIS A 282 -14.78 -19.72 12.32
C HIS A 282 -15.48 -18.96 13.47
N SER A 283 -14.93 -17.80 13.88
CA SER A 283 -15.58 -16.89 14.83
C SER A 283 -16.99 -16.49 14.38
N ARG A 284 -17.16 -16.19 13.08
CA ARG A 284 -18.46 -15.76 12.53
C ARG A 284 -19.50 -16.86 12.45
N LEU A 285 -19.07 -18.04 12.05
CA LEU A 285 -19.97 -19.14 11.72
C LEU A 285 -20.36 -19.98 12.95
N GLU A 286 -19.42 -20.23 13.84
CA GLU A 286 -19.58 -21.19 14.90
C GLU A 286 -19.56 -20.57 16.31
N HIS A 287 -18.87 -19.44 16.47
CA HIS A 287 -18.63 -18.82 17.77
C HIS A 287 -19.22 -17.41 17.93
N HIS A 288 -20.04 -16.95 17.00
CA HIS A 288 -20.87 -15.73 17.06
C HIS A 288 -20.32 -14.57 17.90
N GLY A 289 -19.17 -14.02 17.51
CA GLY A 289 -18.58 -12.87 18.18
C GLY A 289 -17.59 -13.21 19.29
N GLU A 290 -17.13 -14.44 19.40
CA GLU A 290 -15.99 -14.80 20.25
C GLU A 290 -14.66 -14.67 19.49
N LEU A 291 -13.59 -14.41 20.23
CA LEU A 291 -12.23 -14.44 19.66
C LEU A 291 -11.80 -15.89 19.43
N VAL A 292 -11.55 -16.25 18.18
CA VAL A 292 -10.96 -17.55 17.81
C VAL A 292 -9.45 -17.36 17.56
N ILE A 293 -8.65 -18.07 18.35
CA ILE A 293 -7.20 -18.14 18.15
C ILE A 293 -6.90 -19.36 17.28
N PHE A 294 -6.28 -19.14 16.12
CA PHE A 294 -5.89 -20.23 15.24
C PHE A 294 -4.94 -21.21 15.96
N ASN A 295 -5.26 -22.48 15.83
CA ASN A 295 -4.44 -23.59 16.30
C ASN A 295 -4.62 -24.73 15.29
N ASP A 296 -3.51 -25.32 14.80
CA ASP A 296 -3.54 -26.43 13.84
C ASP A 296 -4.32 -27.66 14.38
N GLU A 297 -4.38 -27.86 15.70
CA GLU A 297 -5.13 -28.94 16.33
C GLU A 297 -6.66 -28.71 16.30
N VAL A 298 -7.10 -27.46 16.43
CA VAL A 298 -8.53 -27.07 16.48
C VAL A 298 -9.09 -26.87 15.07
N CYS A 299 -8.25 -26.40 14.16
CA CYS A 299 -8.66 -26.04 12.80
C CYS A 299 -8.50 -27.18 11.77
N GLY A 300 -8.03 -28.35 12.21
CA GLY A 300 -7.81 -29.53 11.38
C GLY A 300 -6.56 -29.42 10.49
N SER A 301 -5.88 -30.54 10.29
CA SER A 301 -4.67 -30.65 9.47
C SER A 301 -4.92 -30.68 7.94
N ASP A 302 -6.11 -30.30 7.50
CA ASP A 302 -6.49 -30.36 6.08
C ASP A 302 -5.99 -29.13 5.34
N GLU A 303 -4.75 -29.17 4.86
CA GLU A 303 -4.19 -28.18 3.93
C GLU A 303 -5.11 -27.95 2.71
N ASN A 304 -5.85 -28.95 2.27
CA ASN A 304 -6.83 -28.88 1.18
C ASN A 304 -8.05 -28.00 1.51
N GLN A 305 -8.49 -27.90 2.76
CA GLN A 305 -9.59 -27.00 3.14
C GLN A 305 -9.17 -25.53 3.10
N PHE A 306 -7.90 -25.21 3.41
CA PHE A 306 -7.39 -23.85 3.35
C PHE A 306 -7.28 -23.33 1.93
N GLU A 307 -6.86 -24.18 0.97
CA GLU A 307 -6.86 -23.82 -0.46
C GLU A 307 -8.29 -23.61 -0.98
N LEU A 308 -9.24 -24.46 -0.60
CA LEU A 308 -10.63 -24.36 -1.03
C LEU A 308 -11.32 -23.09 -0.54
N ILE A 309 -11.09 -22.68 0.71
CA ILE A 309 -11.62 -21.42 1.27
C ILE A 309 -10.96 -20.21 0.61
N GLY A 310 -9.67 -20.28 0.29
CA GLY A 310 -8.95 -19.26 -0.48
C GLY A 310 -9.53 -19.09 -1.89
N VAL A 311 -9.82 -20.17 -2.58
CA VAL A 311 -10.42 -20.19 -3.92
C VAL A 311 -11.86 -19.67 -3.89
N ILE A 312 -12.68 -20.11 -2.92
CA ILE A 312 -14.07 -19.64 -2.77
C ILE A 312 -14.09 -18.12 -2.46
N HIS A 313 -13.14 -17.62 -1.67
CA HIS A 313 -13.06 -16.19 -1.37
C HIS A 313 -12.60 -15.36 -2.59
N GLN A 314 -11.69 -15.89 -3.41
CA GLN A 314 -11.31 -15.27 -4.69
C GLN A 314 -12.46 -15.28 -5.70
N CYS A 315 -13.21 -16.36 -5.79
CA CYS A 315 -14.39 -16.42 -6.64
C CYS A 315 -15.52 -15.49 -6.21
N ALA A 316 -15.71 -15.31 -4.89
CA ALA A 316 -16.73 -14.41 -4.36
C ALA A 316 -16.37 -12.92 -4.49
N THR A 317 -15.10 -12.58 -4.63
CA THR A 317 -14.62 -11.18 -4.80
C THR A 317 -14.52 -10.75 -6.26
N HIS A 318 -14.66 -11.69 -7.21
CA HIS A 318 -14.59 -11.41 -8.65
C HIS A 318 -15.96 -11.41 -9.36
N ASN A 319 -17.04 -11.67 -8.64
CA ASN A 319 -18.40 -11.67 -9.19
C ASN A 319 -19.30 -10.67 -8.44
N PHE A 320 -18.92 -9.37 -8.44
CA PHE A 320 -19.90 -8.26 -8.29
C PHE A 320 -19.20 -6.94 -8.65
#